data_c07ee25027ab2195e9cde3587ee834f7
#
_entry.id   c07ee25027ab2195e9cde3587ee834f7
#
_cell.length_a   1.000
_cell.length_b   1.000
_cell.length_c   1.000
_cell.angle_alpha   90.00
_cell.angle_beta   90.00
_cell.angle_gamma   90.00
#
_symmetry.space_group_name_H-M   'P 1'
#
loop_
_entity.id
_entity.type
_entity.pdbx_description
1 polymer ?
#
loop_
_entity_poly.entity_id
_entity_poly.type
_entity_poly.pdbx_seq_one_letter_code
_entity_poly.pdbx_strand_id
1 'polypeptide(L)'
;VAELARAGGAADGRVKTFSIGYADEPAYDETRYARLVAERFGTEHHEFKLTFDDVLAAIPPLTEHLAEPFADSSLIPTSLVSRHTRQHVTVALSGDGGDELFGGYWRYLGHEYLRRYRRLPAALRRWAVEPLLSAVPSAKTGRWLNRIRQARKLLRGDHADPFERHAAWSRLAERETLDSLCPGAGGADVAALLREARQDIAPELGAGDDLTPLMLADLGFSLPADMLAKVDTASMLYALEVRVPMLDPAVVEYAASLPIAYKIDPSRRDGQKRVLRDAYREVLPVEVFSRRKMGFEVPIGEFLRGPLRETYCDTVRGGVLAELGIDGETAETLWQDHQSRRHERADILYALFCLCRWYQTWVRT
;
A
#
# COMPACT_ATOMS: atom_id res chain seq x y z
N VAL A 1 6.51 -24.05 -2.82
CA VAL A 1 5.49 -24.72 -3.67
C VAL A 1 6.16 -25.40 -4.86
N ALA A 2 6.90 -24.69 -5.73
CA ALA A 2 7.52 -25.27 -6.92
C ALA A 2 8.46 -26.46 -6.60
N GLU A 3 9.26 -26.35 -5.55
CA GLU A 3 10.14 -27.45 -5.09
C GLU A 3 9.34 -28.63 -4.54
N LEU A 4 8.28 -28.36 -3.75
CA LEU A 4 7.39 -29.41 -3.24
C LEU A 4 6.61 -30.11 -4.36
N ALA A 5 6.14 -29.37 -5.36
CA ALA A 5 5.46 -29.94 -6.52
C ALA A 5 6.37 -30.85 -7.32
N ARG A 6 7.66 -30.51 -7.49
CA ARG A 6 8.65 -31.39 -8.13
C ARG A 6 8.93 -32.64 -7.30
N ALA A 7 9.08 -32.49 -5.98
CA ALA A 7 9.34 -33.64 -5.07
C ALA A 7 8.14 -34.58 -4.96
N GLY A 8 6.91 -34.06 -5.09
CA GLY A 8 5.67 -34.82 -5.00
C GLY A 8 5.28 -35.62 -6.26
N GLY A 9 6.09 -35.57 -7.32
CA GLY A 9 5.88 -36.41 -8.53
C GLY A 9 4.60 -36.07 -9.32
N ALA A 10 4.12 -34.84 -9.26
CA ALA A 10 2.99 -34.38 -10.05
C ALA A 10 3.32 -34.54 -11.55
N ALA A 11 2.64 -35.40 -12.24
CA ALA A 11 2.98 -35.92 -13.59
C ALA A 11 3.02 -34.84 -14.70
N ASP A 12 2.55 -33.63 -14.44
CA ASP A 12 2.62 -32.46 -15.35
C ASP A 12 2.96 -31.19 -14.58
N GLY A 13 3.62 -31.35 -13.48
CA GLY A 13 3.77 -30.52 -12.28
C GLY A 13 4.48 -29.19 -12.43
N ARG A 14 4.32 -28.45 -13.51
CA ARG A 14 4.74 -27.04 -13.53
C ARG A 14 3.74 -26.22 -12.76
N VAL A 15 4.21 -25.57 -11.67
CA VAL A 15 3.41 -24.58 -10.96
C VAL A 15 3.19 -23.40 -11.90
N LYS A 16 1.94 -23.01 -12.08
CA LYS A 16 1.59 -21.79 -12.81
C LYS A 16 1.85 -20.57 -11.94
N THR A 17 2.48 -19.57 -12.52
CA THR A 17 2.75 -18.28 -11.85
C THR A 17 2.26 -17.15 -12.71
N PHE A 18 1.78 -16.08 -12.07
CA PHE A 18 1.12 -14.97 -12.75
C PHE A 18 1.75 -13.66 -12.29
N SER A 19 1.98 -12.76 -13.24
CA SER A 19 2.41 -11.40 -12.96
C SER A 19 1.73 -10.41 -13.89
N ILE A 20 1.65 -9.17 -13.40
CA ILE A 20 1.07 -8.06 -14.14
C ILE A 20 2.09 -6.92 -14.21
N GLY A 21 2.11 -6.21 -15.31
CA GLY A 21 2.91 -5.00 -15.53
C GLY A 21 2.09 -3.97 -16.29
N TYR A 22 2.66 -2.82 -16.57
CA TYR A 22 2.02 -1.75 -17.32
C TYR A 22 2.72 -1.54 -18.66
N ALA A 23 1.95 -1.53 -19.76
CA ALA A 23 2.46 -1.29 -21.10
C ALA A 23 2.89 0.19 -21.28
N ASP A 24 2.07 1.08 -20.72
CA ASP A 24 2.21 2.54 -20.91
C ASP A 24 3.12 3.20 -19.88
N GLU A 25 3.45 2.50 -18.78
CA GLU A 25 4.24 3.03 -17.66
C GLU A 25 5.37 2.05 -17.22
N PRO A 26 6.47 1.99 -17.97
CA PRO A 26 7.57 1.06 -17.67
C PRO A 26 8.20 1.22 -16.28
N ALA A 27 8.05 2.40 -15.66
CA ALA A 27 8.56 2.66 -14.30
C ALA A 27 7.85 1.84 -13.22
N TYR A 28 6.63 1.35 -13.50
CA TYR A 28 5.80 0.52 -12.63
C TYR A 28 5.82 -0.96 -13.04
N ASP A 29 6.58 -1.34 -14.08
CA ASP A 29 6.65 -2.71 -14.58
C ASP A 29 7.69 -3.54 -13.82
N GLU A 30 7.23 -4.48 -12.99
CA GLU A 30 8.05 -5.43 -12.24
C GLU A 30 8.13 -6.83 -12.88
N THR A 31 7.52 -7.05 -14.05
CA THR A 31 7.41 -8.37 -14.69
C THR A 31 8.78 -9.01 -14.97
N ARG A 32 9.83 -8.20 -15.22
CA ARG A 32 11.21 -8.68 -15.34
C ARG A 32 11.66 -9.52 -14.15
N TYR A 33 11.36 -9.06 -12.92
CA TYR A 33 11.78 -9.76 -11.70
C TYR A 33 10.95 -11.02 -11.47
N ALA A 34 9.66 -10.98 -11.78
CA ALA A 34 8.79 -12.16 -11.75
C ALA A 34 9.29 -13.24 -12.71
N ARG A 35 9.70 -12.87 -13.92
CA ARG A 35 10.27 -13.76 -14.92
C ARG A 35 11.56 -14.42 -14.45
N LEU A 36 12.50 -13.68 -13.84
CA LEU A 36 13.73 -14.25 -13.28
C LEU A 36 13.44 -15.32 -12.22
N VAL A 37 12.43 -15.09 -11.37
CA VAL A 37 12.00 -16.08 -10.37
C VAL A 37 11.35 -17.28 -11.05
N ALA A 38 10.49 -17.06 -12.03
CA ALA A 38 9.83 -18.11 -12.79
C ALA A 38 10.83 -19.02 -13.52
N GLU A 39 11.85 -18.44 -14.16
CA GLU A 39 12.95 -19.16 -14.80
C GLU A 39 13.76 -19.99 -13.79
N ARG A 40 14.11 -19.38 -12.65
CA ARG A 40 14.85 -20.07 -11.57
C ARG A 40 14.14 -21.32 -11.07
N PHE A 41 12.82 -21.24 -10.94
CA PHE A 41 12.00 -22.35 -10.42
C PHE A 41 11.33 -23.18 -11.52
N GLY A 42 11.53 -22.85 -12.80
CA GLY A 42 10.97 -23.57 -13.94
C GLY A 42 9.45 -23.64 -13.91
N THR A 43 8.79 -22.55 -13.54
CA THR A 43 7.32 -22.46 -13.51
C THR A 43 6.76 -22.17 -14.90
N GLU A 44 5.47 -22.47 -15.11
CA GLU A 44 4.71 -21.99 -16.26
C GLU A 44 4.26 -20.57 -15.95
N HIS A 45 4.98 -19.58 -16.50
CA HIS A 45 4.79 -18.17 -16.16
C HIS A 45 3.89 -17.46 -17.16
N HIS A 46 2.82 -16.85 -16.65
CA HIS A 46 1.89 -16.01 -17.40
C HIS A 46 2.11 -14.54 -17.01
N GLU A 47 2.45 -13.72 -17.99
CA GLU A 47 2.71 -12.30 -17.83
C GLU A 47 1.66 -11.48 -18.59
N PHE A 48 1.01 -10.56 -17.91
CA PHE A 48 -0.01 -9.69 -18.48
C PHE A 48 0.43 -8.23 -18.38
N LYS A 49 0.31 -7.50 -19.49
CA LYS A 49 0.59 -6.06 -19.53
C LYS A 49 -0.69 -5.30 -19.69
N LEU A 50 -1.01 -4.50 -18.68
CA LEU A 50 -2.19 -3.65 -18.65
C LEU A 50 -1.96 -2.38 -19.43
N THR A 51 -3.00 -1.97 -20.14
CA THR A 51 -3.12 -0.66 -20.75
C THR A 51 -3.97 0.27 -19.88
N PHE A 52 -3.97 1.55 -20.19
CA PHE A 52 -4.88 2.51 -19.57
C PHE A 52 -6.36 2.14 -19.77
N ASP A 53 -6.70 1.63 -20.94
CA ASP A 53 -8.07 1.21 -21.24
C ASP A 53 -8.51 0.01 -20.39
N ASP A 54 -7.61 -0.94 -20.11
CA ASP A 54 -7.89 -2.05 -19.19
C ASP A 54 -8.24 -1.55 -17.79
N VAL A 55 -7.49 -0.56 -17.31
CA VAL A 55 -7.71 0.05 -15.99
C VAL A 55 -9.05 0.77 -15.93
N LEU A 56 -9.37 1.59 -16.95
CA LEU A 56 -10.66 2.30 -17.02
C LEU A 56 -11.83 1.33 -17.10
N ALA A 57 -11.72 0.28 -17.91
CA ALA A 57 -12.75 -0.74 -18.05
C ALA A 57 -12.99 -1.57 -16.77
N ALA A 58 -12.00 -1.65 -15.86
CA ALA A 58 -12.15 -2.36 -14.60
C ALA A 58 -12.92 -1.58 -13.52
N ILE A 59 -13.00 -0.25 -13.61
CA ILE A 59 -13.61 0.60 -12.57
C ILE A 59 -15.11 0.32 -12.37
N PRO A 60 -15.97 0.30 -13.42
CA PRO A 60 -17.40 0.07 -13.21
C PRO A 60 -17.72 -1.25 -12.51
N PRO A 61 -17.28 -2.42 -13.00
CA PRO A 61 -17.61 -3.68 -12.35
C PRO A 61 -17.04 -3.80 -10.92
N LEU A 62 -15.90 -3.17 -10.63
CA LEU A 62 -15.38 -3.11 -9.27
C LEU A 62 -16.30 -2.29 -8.36
N THR A 63 -16.72 -1.09 -8.80
CA THR A 63 -17.60 -0.24 -8.00
C THR A 63 -18.95 -0.90 -7.71
N GLU A 64 -19.50 -1.62 -8.68
CA GLU A 64 -20.74 -2.37 -8.54
C GLU A 64 -20.61 -3.60 -7.61
N HIS A 65 -19.40 -4.08 -7.38
CA HIS A 65 -19.12 -5.22 -6.50
C HIS A 65 -18.74 -4.82 -5.06
N LEU A 66 -18.35 -3.56 -4.84
CA LEU A 66 -17.96 -3.05 -3.54
C LEU A 66 -19.18 -2.78 -2.64
N ALA A 67 -19.26 -3.46 -1.50
CA ALA A 67 -20.28 -3.21 -0.48
C ALA A 67 -20.09 -1.88 0.27
N GLU A 68 -18.87 -1.37 0.31
CA GLU A 68 -18.49 -0.13 0.98
C GLU A 68 -17.49 0.66 0.12
N PRO A 69 -17.32 2.00 0.33
CA PRO A 69 -16.34 2.77 -0.43
C PRO A 69 -14.93 2.33 -0.08
N PHE A 70 -14.15 1.99 -1.11
CA PHE A 70 -12.79 1.49 -0.97
C PHE A 70 -11.84 2.24 -1.90
N ALA A 71 -10.76 2.80 -1.37
CA ALA A 71 -9.89 3.74 -2.09
C ALA A 71 -8.43 3.28 -2.23
N ASP A 72 -8.10 2.02 -1.96
CA ASP A 72 -6.79 1.49 -2.35
C ASP A 72 -6.76 1.24 -3.86
N SER A 73 -5.96 2.03 -4.57
CA SER A 73 -5.85 1.96 -6.04
C SER A 73 -5.32 0.60 -6.53
N SER A 74 -4.63 -0.15 -5.68
CA SER A 74 -4.14 -1.48 -6.02
C SER A 74 -5.26 -2.53 -6.15
N LEU A 75 -6.50 -2.19 -5.78
CA LEU A 75 -7.70 -3.00 -6.08
C LEU A 75 -7.83 -3.27 -7.58
N ILE A 76 -7.55 -2.27 -8.42
CA ILE A 76 -7.68 -2.38 -9.88
C ILE A 76 -6.73 -3.44 -10.46
N PRO A 77 -5.39 -3.34 -10.29
CA PRO A 77 -4.49 -4.38 -10.80
C PRO A 77 -4.70 -5.74 -10.13
N THR A 78 -5.12 -5.78 -8.85
CA THR A 78 -5.47 -7.03 -8.18
C THR A 78 -6.65 -7.72 -8.86
N SER A 79 -7.67 -6.96 -9.25
CA SER A 79 -8.83 -7.51 -9.97
C SER A 79 -8.45 -7.98 -11.38
N LEU A 80 -7.62 -7.22 -12.09
CA LEU A 80 -7.20 -7.58 -13.44
C LEU A 80 -6.31 -8.83 -13.46
N VAL A 81 -5.34 -8.95 -12.52
CA VAL A 81 -4.55 -10.17 -12.41
C VAL A 81 -5.42 -11.36 -12.00
N SER A 82 -6.42 -11.16 -11.16
CA SER A 82 -7.38 -12.21 -10.77
C SER A 82 -8.21 -12.69 -11.95
N ARG A 83 -8.73 -11.76 -12.78
CA ARG A 83 -9.45 -12.07 -14.02
C ARG A 83 -8.63 -12.96 -14.96
N HIS A 84 -7.38 -12.60 -15.19
CA HIS A 84 -6.50 -13.37 -16.05
C HIS A 84 -6.09 -14.71 -15.43
N THR A 85 -5.75 -14.73 -14.15
CA THR A 85 -5.38 -15.94 -13.40
C THR A 85 -6.50 -16.98 -13.42
N ARG A 86 -7.75 -16.53 -13.27
CA ARG A 86 -8.94 -17.41 -13.27
C ARG A 86 -9.14 -18.17 -14.56
N GLN A 87 -8.64 -17.70 -15.68
CA GLN A 87 -8.66 -18.42 -16.96
C GLN A 87 -7.79 -19.71 -16.94
N HIS A 88 -6.85 -19.80 -16.01
CA HIS A 88 -5.88 -20.89 -15.92
C HIS A 88 -6.02 -21.75 -14.67
N VAL A 89 -6.50 -21.19 -13.57
CA VAL A 89 -6.63 -21.85 -12.26
C VAL A 89 -7.87 -21.38 -11.51
N THR A 90 -8.32 -22.19 -10.54
CA THR A 90 -9.44 -21.83 -9.65
C THR A 90 -8.97 -21.38 -8.29
N VAL A 91 -7.73 -21.73 -7.91
CA VAL A 91 -7.09 -21.36 -6.65
C VAL A 91 -5.71 -20.80 -6.94
N ALA A 92 -5.37 -19.68 -6.30
CA ALA A 92 -4.05 -19.05 -6.36
C ALA A 92 -3.49 -18.83 -4.95
N LEU A 93 -2.16 -18.71 -4.85
CA LEU A 93 -1.48 -18.33 -3.61
C LEU A 93 -0.95 -16.92 -3.74
N SER A 94 -1.14 -16.11 -2.69
CA SER A 94 -0.57 -14.76 -2.59
C SER A 94 0.44 -14.65 -1.45
N GLY A 95 1.16 -13.53 -1.39
CA GLY A 95 2.18 -13.23 -0.39
C GLY A 95 1.75 -12.21 0.66
N ASP A 96 0.44 -11.93 0.76
CA ASP A 96 -0.09 -10.98 1.72
C ASP A 96 0.23 -11.39 3.16
N GLY A 97 0.21 -10.45 4.11
CA GLY A 97 0.63 -10.69 5.49
C GLY A 97 2.15 -10.68 5.72
N GLY A 98 2.94 -10.87 4.65
CA GLY A 98 4.40 -10.91 4.79
C GLY A 98 5.05 -9.56 5.14
N ASP A 99 4.38 -8.45 4.88
CA ASP A 99 4.84 -7.11 5.26
C ASP A 99 4.55 -6.83 6.75
N GLU A 100 3.40 -7.22 7.23
CA GLU A 100 2.95 -7.08 8.62
C GLU A 100 3.76 -7.98 9.55
N LEU A 101 3.94 -9.24 9.18
CA LEU A 101 4.62 -10.23 10.01
C LEU A 101 6.14 -10.02 10.11
N PHE A 102 6.77 -9.60 9.02
CA PHE A 102 8.23 -9.54 8.89
C PHE A 102 8.79 -8.13 8.71
N GLY A 103 7.99 -7.09 8.94
CA GLY A 103 8.45 -5.71 8.93
C GLY A 103 8.78 -5.18 7.54
N GLY A 104 7.90 -5.43 6.56
CA GLY A 104 8.12 -5.04 5.17
C GLY A 104 7.77 -3.60 4.82
N TYR A 105 6.97 -2.91 5.62
CA TYR A 105 6.60 -1.52 5.37
C TYR A 105 7.71 -0.54 5.72
N TRP A 106 7.87 0.51 4.89
CA TRP A 106 8.85 1.56 5.14
C TRP A 106 8.60 2.29 6.47
N ARG A 107 7.34 2.37 6.91
CA ARG A 107 6.95 3.04 8.16
C ARG A 107 7.61 2.42 9.40
N TYR A 108 7.88 1.12 9.41
CA TYR A 108 8.60 0.47 10.50
C TYR A 108 10.07 0.94 10.57
N LEU A 109 10.77 1.04 9.43
CA LEU A 109 12.08 1.68 9.37
C LEU A 109 11.99 3.17 9.72
N GLY A 110 10.89 3.83 9.33
CA GLY A 110 10.60 5.22 9.66
C GLY A 110 10.59 5.48 11.16
N HIS A 111 9.99 4.60 11.96
CA HIS A 111 10.03 4.68 13.43
C HIS A 111 11.47 4.67 13.96
N GLU A 112 12.32 3.78 13.45
CA GLU A 112 13.72 3.69 13.85
C GLU A 112 14.54 4.92 13.41
N TYR A 113 14.31 5.44 12.21
CA TYR A 113 14.97 6.67 11.75
C TYR A 113 14.53 7.88 12.55
N LEU A 114 13.25 8.00 12.86
CA LEU A 114 12.74 9.11 13.67
C LEU A 114 13.22 9.02 15.13
N ARG A 115 13.33 7.81 15.69
CA ARG A 115 13.93 7.61 17.01
C ARG A 115 15.37 8.12 17.06
N ARG A 116 16.16 7.87 16.00
CA ARG A 116 17.53 8.41 15.87
C ARG A 116 17.54 9.93 15.71
N TYR A 117 16.66 10.47 14.87
CA TYR A 117 16.50 11.91 14.65
C TYR A 117 16.15 12.63 15.96
N ARG A 118 15.28 12.08 16.78
CA ARG A 118 14.87 12.65 18.08
C ARG A 118 15.99 12.68 19.13
N ARG A 119 17.09 11.97 18.94
CA ARG A 119 18.29 12.08 19.78
C ARG A 119 19.04 13.40 19.57
N LEU A 120 18.79 14.08 18.44
CA LEU A 120 19.34 15.42 18.21
C LEU A 120 18.65 16.43 19.13
N PRO A 121 19.39 17.43 19.66
CA PRO A 121 18.80 18.50 20.48
C PRO A 121 17.62 19.18 19.77
N ALA A 122 16.52 19.43 20.52
CA ALA A 122 15.31 20.02 19.97
C ALA A 122 15.57 21.37 19.27
N ALA A 123 16.47 22.19 19.81
CA ALA A 123 16.88 23.45 19.20
C ALA A 123 17.46 23.23 17.79
N LEU A 124 18.37 22.26 17.63
CA LEU A 124 18.97 21.95 16.32
C LEU A 124 17.90 21.47 15.31
N ARG A 125 16.95 20.65 15.74
CA ARG A 125 15.86 20.16 14.90
C ARG A 125 14.99 21.33 14.40
N ARG A 126 14.48 22.17 15.33
CA ARG A 126 13.56 23.28 15.02
C ARG A 126 14.21 24.43 14.26
N TRP A 127 15.48 24.75 14.57
CA TRP A 127 16.12 25.95 14.03
C TRP A 127 16.99 25.68 12.78
N ALA A 128 17.44 24.47 12.57
CA ALA A 128 18.29 24.14 11.42
C ALA A 128 17.65 23.14 10.46
N VAL A 129 17.18 21.96 10.94
CA VAL A 129 16.76 20.88 10.05
C VAL A 129 15.41 21.16 9.42
N GLU A 130 14.39 21.52 10.21
CA GLU A 130 13.02 21.72 9.72
C GLU A 130 12.91 22.91 8.75
N PRO A 131 13.51 24.09 9.01
CA PRO A 131 13.47 25.19 8.05
C PRO A 131 14.22 24.87 6.74
N LEU A 132 15.35 24.16 6.83
CA LEU A 132 16.10 23.75 5.65
C LEU A 132 15.27 22.80 4.77
N LEU A 133 14.60 21.85 5.38
CA LEU A 133 13.73 20.92 4.66
C LEU A 133 12.51 21.64 4.05
N SER A 134 11.89 22.60 4.75
CA SER A 134 10.73 23.34 4.27
C SER A 134 11.04 24.30 3.11
N ALA A 135 12.24 24.88 3.09
CA ALA A 135 12.68 25.84 2.07
C ALA A 135 12.85 25.26 0.66
N VAL A 136 12.97 23.91 0.53
CA VAL A 136 13.22 23.27 -0.78
C VAL A 136 11.91 23.02 -1.53
N PRO A 137 11.74 23.49 -2.80
CA PRO A 137 10.53 23.25 -3.58
C PRO A 137 10.28 21.74 -3.83
N SER A 138 9.04 21.30 -3.70
CA SER A 138 8.64 19.89 -3.88
C SER A 138 8.50 19.48 -5.35
N ALA A 139 8.43 20.44 -6.27
CA ALA A 139 8.03 20.23 -7.67
C ALA A 139 9.14 19.77 -8.63
N LYS A 140 10.40 19.66 -8.21
CA LYS A 140 11.51 19.27 -9.10
C LYS A 140 11.88 17.80 -8.94
N THR A 141 12.27 17.13 -10.04
CA THR A 141 12.76 15.74 -10.06
C THR A 141 14.28 15.68 -9.87
N GLY A 142 14.75 14.76 -9.02
CA GLY A 142 16.19 14.54 -8.81
C GLY A 142 16.45 13.68 -7.58
N ARG A 143 17.58 12.94 -7.57
CA ARG A 143 17.94 12.02 -6.47
C ARG A 143 17.98 12.71 -5.10
N TRP A 144 18.44 13.95 -5.05
CA TRP A 144 18.56 14.73 -3.81
C TRP A 144 17.19 15.21 -3.32
N LEU A 145 16.36 15.69 -4.23
CA LEU A 145 14.98 16.12 -3.94
C LEU A 145 14.09 14.97 -3.48
N ASN A 146 14.31 13.76 -3.99
CA ASN A 146 13.65 12.58 -3.48
C ASN A 146 14.01 12.28 -2.02
N ARG A 147 15.28 12.49 -1.63
CA ARG A 147 15.69 12.34 -0.21
C ARG A 147 15.01 13.37 0.69
N ILE A 148 14.86 14.61 0.21
CA ILE A 148 14.16 15.66 0.96
C ILE A 148 12.67 15.32 1.10
N ARG A 149 12.01 14.83 0.04
CA ARG A 149 10.62 14.36 0.12
C ARG A 149 10.49 13.22 1.12
N GLN A 150 11.39 12.26 1.13
CA GLN A 150 11.41 11.18 2.11
C GLN A 150 11.61 11.69 3.54
N ALA A 151 12.51 12.66 3.74
CA ALA A 151 12.70 13.29 5.04
C ALA A 151 11.44 14.05 5.51
N ARG A 152 10.78 14.79 4.63
CA ARG A 152 9.50 15.46 4.94
C ARG A 152 8.41 14.44 5.29
N LYS A 153 8.28 13.37 4.50
CA LYS A 153 7.34 12.28 4.79
C LYS A 153 7.63 11.67 6.16
N LEU A 154 8.90 11.48 6.50
CA LEU A 154 9.31 11.00 7.81
C LEU A 154 8.88 11.96 8.92
N LEU A 155 9.12 13.27 8.75
CA LEU A 155 8.80 14.28 9.76
C LEU A 155 7.29 14.52 9.97
N ARG A 156 6.42 14.16 9.02
CA ARG A 156 4.96 14.12 9.24
C ARG A 156 4.59 13.24 10.43
N GLY A 157 5.36 12.19 10.69
CA GLY A 157 5.20 11.32 11.85
C GLY A 157 5.94 11.79 13.09
N ASP A 158 6.38 13.05 13.23
CA ASP A 158 7.09 13.51 14.46
C ASP A 158 6.14 13.74 15.64
N HIS A 159 5.37 12.71 15.97
CA HIS A 159 4.55 12.63 17.19
C HIS A 159 5.29 11.85 18.29
N ALA A 160 5.03 12.22 19.56
CA ALA A 160 5.64 11.55 20.71
C ALA A 160 5.13 10.10 20.85
N ASP A 161 3.84 9.93 20.69
CA ASP A 161 3.17 8.65 20.74
C ASP A 161 3.43 7.83 19.48
N PRO A 162 3.84 6.54 19.57
CA PRO A 162 4.11 5.69 18.42
C PRO A 162 2.88 5.42 17.54
N PHE A 163 1.69 5.29 18.12
CA PHE A 163 0.45 5.05 17.36
C PHE A 163 0.01 6.29 16.59
N GLU A 164 0.11 7.50 17.20
CA GLU A 164 -0.13 8.75 16.48
C GLU A 164 0.81 8.94 15.31
N ARG A 165 2.09 8.60 15.50
CA ARG A 165 3.10 8.62 14.44
C ARG A 165 2.73 7.67 13.31
N HIS A 166 2.33 6.46 13.64
CA HIS A 166 1.94 5.43 12.69
C HIS A 166 0.70 5.84 11.90
N ALA A 167 -0.33 6.34 12.59
CA ALA A 167 -1.53 6.89 11.99
C ALA A 167 -1.25 8.08 11.06
N ALA A 168 -0.34 9.00 11.44
CA ALA A 168 0.02 10.14 10.61
C ALA A 168 0.62 9.72 9.24
N TRP A 169 1.37 8.62 9.19
CA TRP A 169 1.91 8.10 7.94
C TRP A 169 0.89 7.31 7.09
N SER A 170 -0.22 6.92 7.68
CA SER A 170 -1.30 6.19 6.99
C SER A 170 -2.40 7.11 6.45
N ARG A 171 -2.41 8.40 6.81
CA ARG A 171 -3.39 9.37 6.33
C ARG A 171 -3.19 9.70 4.86
N LEU A 172 -4.30 9.84 4.13
CA LEU A 172 -4.33 10.24 2.72
C LEU A 172 -3.95 11.72 2.52
N ALA A 173 -4.24 12.57 3.51
CA ALA A 173 -3.92 14.00 3.50
C ALA A 173 -3.57 14.50 4.90
N GLU A 174 -3.06 15.74 4.99
CA GLU A 174 -2.84 16.43 6.27
C GLU A 174 -4.18 16.65 6.97
N ARG A 175 -4.16 16.69 8.31
CA ARG A 175 -5.38 16.83 9.11
C ARG A 175 -6.15 18.10 8.76
N GLU A 176 -5.46 19.21 8.60
CA GLU A 176 -6.04 20.51 8.23
C GLU A 176 -6.77 20.44 6.88
N THR A 177 -6.22 19.69 5.93
CA THR A 177 -6.87 19.44 4.62
C THR A 177 -8.13 18.62 4.79
N LEU A 178 -8.10 17.58 5.62
CA LEU A 178 -9.27 16.73 5.89
C LEU A 178 -10.35 17.49 6.64
N ASP A 179 -9.99 18.30 7.65
CA ASP A 179 -10.91 19.13 8.42
C ASP A 179 -11.58 20.19 7.55
N SER A 180 -10.85 20.76 6.57
CA SER A 180 -11.39 21.72 5.59
C SER A 180 -12.31 21.02 4.57
N LEU A 181 -11.95 19.83 4.14
CA LEU A 181 -12.71 19.04 3.15
C LEU A 181 -14.03 18.50 3.74
N CYS A 182 -14.01 18.09 5.01
CA CYS A 182 -15.15 17.51 5.71
C CYS A 182 -15.45 18.27 7.01
N PRO A 183 -15.96 19.53 6.94
CA PRO A 183 -16.22 20.37 8.10
C PRO A 183 -17.20 19.67 9.06
N GLY A 184 -16.80 19.48 10.31
CA GLY A 184 -17.67 18.91 11.35
C GLY A 184 -17.81 17.39 11.33
N ALA A 185 -17.13 16.69 10.42
CA ALA A 185 -17.20 15.21 10.35
C ALA A 185 -16.52 14.52 11.55
N GLY A 186 -15.74 15.24 12.38
CA GLY A 186 -15.04 14.69 13.54
C GLY A 186 -14.24 13.43 13.14
N GLY A 187 -13.11 13.61 12.48
CA GLY A 187 -12.36 12.48 11.90
C GLY A 187 -12.11 11.35 12.91
N ALA A 188 -12.22 10.12 12.46
CA ALA A 188 -11.91 8.94 13.28
C ALA A 188 -10.52 9.05 13.89
N ASP A 189 -10.38 8.72 15.16
CA ASP A 189 -9.08 8.59 15.81
C ASP A 189 -8.43 7.27 15.39
N VAL A 190 -7.72 7.31 14.26
CA VAL A 190 -7.04 6.14 13.72
C VAL A 190 -6.02 5.56 14.72
N ALA A 191 -5.40 6.40 15.55
CA ALA A 191 -4.48 5.92 16.56
C ALA A 191 -5.20 5.14 17.68
N ALA A 192 -6.43 5.55 18.04
CA ALA A 192 -7.26 4.79 18.97
C ALA A 192 -7.67 3.44 18.37
N LEU A 193 -8.12 3.40 17.11
CA LEU A 193 -8.46 2.16 16.42
C LEU A 193 -7.26 1.19 16.34
N LEU A 194 -6.07 1.70 16.05
CA LEU A 194 -4.85 0.88 16.04
C LEU A 194 -4.49 0.33 17.43
N ARG A 195 -4.72 1.10 18.50
CA ARG A 195 -4.50 0.62 19.88
C ARG A 195 -5.50 -0.46 20.26
N GLU A 196 -6.76 -0.29 19.90
CA GLU A 196 -7.83 -1.28 20.10
C GLU A 196 -7.48 -2.59 19.39
N ALA A 197 -7.23 -2.55 18.09
CA ALA A 197 -6.87 -3.72 17.30
C ALA A 197 -5.63 -4.46 17.86
N ARG A 198 -4.65 -3.73 18.38
CA ARG A 198 -3.49 -4.32 19.04
C ARG A 198 -3.87 -5.05 20.33
N GLN A 199 -4.80 -4.49 21.13
CA GLN A 199 -5.25 -5.10 22.38
C GLN A 199 -6.02 -6.40 22.13
N ASP A 200 -6.79 -6.44 21.06
CA ASP A 200 -7.61 -7.60 20.70
C ASP A 200 -6.77 -8.81 20.27
N ILE A 201 -5.60 -8.57 19.67
CA ILE A 201 -4.75 -9.67 19.15
C ILE A 201 -3.86 -10.26 20.23
N ALA A 202 -3.03 -9.46 20.89
CA ALA A 202 -2.04 -9.97 21.83
C ALA A 202 -1.59 -8.88 22.81
N PRO A 203 -2.38 -8.61 23.86
CA PRO A 203 -2.09 -7.55 24.82
C PRO A 203 -0.75 -7.72 25.57
N GLU A 204 -0.29 -8.96 25.74
CA GLU A 204 0.94 -9.29 26.45
C GLU A 204 2.22 -9.17 25.61
N LEU A 205 2.11 -9.18 24.27
CA LEU A 205 3.27 -9.09 23.40
C LEU A 205 3.73 -7.64 23.21
N GLY A 206 5.02 -7.44 23.02
CA GLY A 206 5.61 -6.15 22.67
C GLY A 206 5.93 -5.22 23.83
N ALA A 207 6.01 -5.75 25.06
CA ALA A 207 6.44 -4.96 26.25
C ALA A 207 7.91 -4.50 26.17
N GLY A 208 8.70 -5.03 25.25
CA GLY A 208 10.15 -4.79 25.15
C GLY A 208 10.60 -3.87 24.01
N ASP A 209 9.71 -3.47 23.09
CA ASP A 209 10.04 -2.59 21.96
C ASP A 209 8.82 -1.78 21.45
N ASP A 210 9.09 -0.70 20.71
CA ASP A 210 8.04 0.21 20.19
C ASP A 210 7.40 -0.28 18.89
N LEU A 211 7.95 -1.28 18.20
CA LEU A 211 7.52 -1.70 16.87
C LEU A 211 6.59 -2.91 16.87
N THR A 212 6.82 -3.87 17.76
CA THR A 212 5.94 -5.05 17.86
C THR A 212 4.48 -4.67 18.10
N PRO A 213 4.13 -3.72 19.00
CA PRO A 213 2.74 -3.28 19.16
C PRO A 213 2.12 -2.70 17.88
N LEU A 214 2.91 -1.99 17.06
CA LEU A 214 2.44 -1.40 15.81
C LEU A 214 2.26 -2.45 14.71
N MET A 215 3.15 -3.45 14.64
CA MET A 215 3.01 -4.57 13.71
C MET A 215 1.77 -5.42 14.04
N LEU A 216 1.49 -5.62 15.33
CA LEU A 216 0.26 -6.29 15.77
C LEU A 216 -1.00 -5.47 15.46
N ALA A 217 -0.93 -4.15 15.61
CA ALA A 217 -2.02 -3.27 15.21
C ALA A 217 -2.30 -3.32 13.70
N ASP A 218 -1.23 -3.34 12.87
CA ASP A 218 -1.39 -3.53 11.43
C ASP A 218 -1.97 -4.90 11.09
N LEU A 219 -1.56 -5.95 11.80
CA LEU A 219 -2.10 -7.30 11.64
C LEU A 219 -3.60 -7.39 11.97
N GLY A 220 -4.05 -6.64 12.99
CA GLY A 220 -5.45 -6.64 13.44
C GLY A 220 -6.35 -5.62 12.76
N PHE A 221 -5.81 -4.59 12.16
CA PHE A 221 -6.57 -3.52 11.55
C PHE A 221 -6.29 -3.37 10.05
N SER A 222 -5.07 -2.98 9.69
CA SER A 222 -4.73 -2.66 8.29
C SER A 222 -4.77 -3.89 7.39
N LEU A 223 -4.33 -5.04 7.87
CA LEU A 223 -4.33 -6.26 7.08
C LEU A 223 -5.74 -6.75 6.75
N PRO A 224 -6.67 -6.93 7.71
CA PRO A 224 -8.03 -7.37 7.37
C PRO A 224 -8.84 -6.30 6.64
N ALA A 225 -8.79 -5.03 7.07
CA ALA A 225 -9.64 -3.97 6.53
C ALA A 225 -9.19 -3.41 5.18
N ASP A 226 -7.91 -3.58 4.80
CA ASP A 226 -7.38 -3.09 3.54
C ASP A 226 -6.84 -4.23 2.67
N MET A 227 -5.76 -4.90 3.07
CA MET A 227 -5.08 -5.87 2.20
C MET A 227 -5.93 -7.10 1.89
N LEU A 228 -6.52 -7.75 2.89
CA LEU A 228 -7.33 -8.96 2.69
C LEU A 228 -8.69 -8.63 2.07
N ALA A 229 -9.35 -7.54 2.50
CA ALA A 229 -10.59 -7.07 1.91
C ALA A 229 -10.43 -6.80 0.41
N LYS A 230 -9.32 -6.14 0.02
CA LYS A 230 -8.96 -5.90 -1.37
C LYS A 230 -8.78 -7.20 -2.16
N VAL A 231 -7.98 -8.12 -1.63
CA VAL A 231 -7.67 -9.38 -2.31
C VAL A 231 -8.93 -10.21 -2.50
N ASP A 232 -9.74 -10.35 -1.44
CA ASP A 232 -11.00 -11.09 -1.47
C ASP A 232 -11.97 -10.49 -2.48
N THR A 233 -12.28 -9.19 -2.37
CA THR A 233 -13.19 -8.48 -3.27
C THR A 233 -12.75 -8.60 -4.74
N ALA A 234 -11.46 -8.32 -5.01
CA ALA A 234 -10.92 -8.34 -6.36
C ALA A 234 -10.91 -9.74 -6.98
N SER A 235 -10.62 -10.78 -6.21
CA SER A 235 -10.51 -12.14 -6.71
C SER A 235 -11.88 -12.81 -6.83
N MET A 236 -12.76 -12.59 -5.85
CA MET A 236 -14.10 -13.16 -5.85
C MET A 236 -15.02 -12.58 -6.92
N LEU A 237 -14.76 -11.34 -7.39
CA LEU A 237 -15.42 -10.79 -8.59
C LEU A 237 -15.30 -11.74 -9.80
N TYR A 238 -14.23 -12.52 -9.87
CA TYR A 238 -13.95 -13.49 -10.94
C TYR A 238 -14.01 -14.96 -10.47
N ALA A 239 -14.53 -15.23 -9.28
CA ALA A 239 -14.60 -16.56 -8.67
C ALA A 239 -13.20 -17.25 -8.62
N LEU A 240 -12.14 -16.50 -8.31
CA LEU A 240 -10.81 -16.99 -8.02
C LEU A 240 -10.62 -17.06 -6.50
N GLU A 241 -10.39 -18.26 -5.96
CA GLU A 241 -10.03 -18.42 -4.56
C GLU A 241 -8.56 -18.05 -4.35
N VAL A 242 -8.27 -17.08 -3.48
CA VAL A 242 -6.89 -16.71 -3.11
C VAL A 242 -6.61 -17.17 -1.69
N ARG A 243 -5.55 -17.95 -1.52
CA ARG A 243 -5.05 -18.39 -0.21
C ARG A 243 -3.76 -17.69 0.13
N VAL A 244 -3.55 -17.42 1.44
CA VAL A 244 -2.45 -16.62 1.97
C VAL A 244 -1.60 -17.48 2.92
N PRO A 245 -0.61 -18.27 2.44
CA PRO A 245 0.18 -19.16 3.27
C PRO A 245 1.00 -18.46 4.37
N MET A 246 1.30 -17.16 4.20
CA MET A 246 1.98 -16.37 5.23
C MET A 246 1.13 -16.17 6.48
N LEU A 247 -0.19 -16.31 6.37
CA LEU A 247 -1.12 -16.18 7.48
C LEU A 247 -1.53 -17.54 8.10
N ASP A 248 -0.81 -18.61 7.75
CA ASP A 248 -0.94 -19.86 8.51
C ASP A 248 -0.62 -19.61 9.99
N PRO A 249 -1.45 -20.09 10.94
CA PRO A 249 -1.25 -19.83 12.36
C PRO A 249 0.17 -20.14 12.85
N ALA A 250 0.79 -21.22 12.38
CA ALA A 250 2.16 -21.56 12.77
C ALA A 250 3.19 -20.53 12.27
N VAL A 251 2.98 -19.95 11.10
CA VAL A 251 3.83 -18.87 10.56
C VAL A 251 3.63 -17.58 11.34
N VAL A 252 2.38 -17.25 11.68
CA VAL A 252 2.04 -16.06 12.47
C VAL A 252 2.65 -16.13 13.87
N GLU A 253 2.47 -17.25 14.57
CA GLU A 253 3.02 -17.48 15.91
C GLU A 253 4.56 -17.43 15.90
N TYR A 254 5.18 -18.08 14.92
CA TYR A 254 6.63 -18.02 14.75
C TYR A 254 7.10 -16.58 14.48
N ALA A 255 6.46 -15.88 13.57
CA ALA A 255 6.80 -14.50 13.26
C ALA A 255 6.61 -13.58 14.48
N ALA A 256 5.55 -13.77 15.26
CA ALA A 256 5.30 -13.01 16.49
C ALA A 256 6.40 -13.25 17.55
N SER A 257 6.92 -14.46 17.65
CA SER A 257 8.00 -14.82 18.59
C SER A 257 9.37 -14.22 18.23
N LEU A 258 9.57 -13.78 16.98
CA LEU A 258 10.87 -13.25 16.54
C LEU A 258 11.14 -11.85 17.10
N PRO A 259 12.32 -11.62 17.72
CA PRO A 259 12.76 -10.28 18.07
C PRO A 259 12.80 -9.35 16.85
N ILE A 260 12.49 -8.08 17.07
CA ILE A 260 12.42 -7.06 15.99
C ILE A 260 13.70 -6.98 15.14
N ALA A 261 14.86 -7.22 15.76
CA ALA A 261 16.16 -7.22 15.07
C ALA A 261 16.28 -8.29 13.97
N TYR A 262 15.50 -9.35 13.99
CA TYR A 262 15.42 -10.34 12.92
C TYR A 262 14.49 -9.90 11.78
N LYS A 263 13.56 -9.00 12.05
CA LYS A 263 12.61 -8.49 11.08
C LYS A 263 13.14 -7.25 10.36
N ILE A 264 13.76 -6.33 11.12
CA ILE A 264 14.16 -5.01 10.63
C ILE A 264 15.59 -4.69 11.05
N ASP A 265 16.41 -4.24 10.11
CA ASP A 265 17.76 -3.75 10.35
C ASP A 265 17.95 -2.34 9.74
N PRO A 266 17.81 -1.29 10.54
CA PRO A 266 17.89 0.09 10.04
C PRO A 266 19.32 0.53 9.67
N SER A 267 20.33 -0.32 9.84
CA SER A 267 21.70 -0.07 9.36
C SER A 267 21.89 -0.49 7.90
N ARG A 268 21.03 -1.37 7.39
CA ARG A 268 21.08 -1.87 6.01
C ARG A 268 20.14 -1.04 5.13
N ARG A 269 20.56 -0.81 3.88
CA ARG A 269 19.70 -0.14 2.88
C ARG A 269 18.41 -0.92 2.60
N ASP A 270 18.49 -2.23 2.68
CA ASP A 270 17.43 -3.22 2.42
C ASP A 270 17.00 -3.93 3.71
N GLY A 271 16.97 -3.19 4.82
CA GLY A 271 16.80 -3.74 6.16
C GLY A 271 15.41 -4.24 6.53
N GLN A 272 14.45 -4.25 5.60
CA GLN A 272 13.10 -4.79 5.79
C GLN A 272 13.07 -6.30 5.48
N LYS A 273 12.17 -7.04 6.13
CA LYS A 273 12.01 -8.51 5.97
C LYS A 273 13.34 -9.27 6.12
N ARG A 274 14.19 -8.84 7.07
CA ARG A 274 15.56 -9.33 7.21
C ARG A 274 15.64 -10.85 7.21
N VAL A 275 14.92 -11.53 8.09
CA VAL A 275 14.95 -13.00 8.21
C VAL A 275 14.56 -13.70 6.91
N LEU A 276 13.55 -13.21 6.21
CA LEU A 276 13.16 -13.78 4.91
C LEU A 276 14.24 -13.56 3.85
N ARG A 277 14.81 -12.37 3.80
CA ARG A 277 15.89 -12.05 2.84
C ARG A 277 17.15 -12.88 3.12
N ASP A 278 17.50 -13.07 4.38
CA ASP A 278 18.66 -13.86 4.75
C ASP A 278 18.42 -15.36 4.50
N ALA A 279 17.22 -15.89 4.79
CA ALA A 279 16.85 -17.28 4.54
C ALA A 279 16.81 -17.66 3.03
N TYR A 280 16.36 -16.74 2.18
CA TYR A 280 16.20 -17.02 0.74
C TYR A 280 17.32 -16.44 -0.12
N ARG A 281 18.42 -15.96 0.45
CA ARG A 281 19.52 -15.30 -0.26
C ARG A 281 20.16 -16.21 -1.32
N GLU A 282 20.32 -17.47 -1.02
CA GLU A 282 20.93 -18.46 -1.92
C GLU A 282 19.89 -19.13 -2.85
N VAL A 283 18.61 -18.95 -2.54
CA VAL A 283 17.50 -19.59 -3.25
C VAL A 283 16.99 -18.72 -4.38
N LEU A 284 16.86 -17.41 -4.13
CA LEU A 284 16.30 -16.45 -5.09
C LEU A 284 17.41 -15.75 -5.91
N PRO A 285 17.11 -15.30 -7.14
CA PRO A 285 18.01 -14.46 -7.92
C PRO A 285 18.43 -13.21 -7.15
N VAL A 286 19.71 -12.82 -7.26
CA VAL A 286 20.28 -11.66 -6.53
C VAL A 286 19.59 -10.34 -6.89
N GLU A 287 19.08 -10.23 -8.09
CA GLU A 287 18.35 -9.07 -8.62
C GLU A 287 17.08 -8.78 -7.81
N VAL A 288 16.42 -9.81 -7.29
CA VAL A 288 15.22 -9.68 -6.42
C VAL A 288 15.56 -8.91 -5.13
N PHE A 289 16.78 -9.09 -4.62
CA PHE A 289 17.21 -8.41 -3.40
C PHE A 289 17.77 -7.00 -3.65
N SER A 290 18.27 -6.72 -4.84
CA SER A 290 18.86 -5.43 -5.19
C SER A 290 17.87 -4.41 -5.72
N ARG A 291 16.65 -4.85 -6.11
CA ARG A 291 15.59 -3.97 -6.61
C ARG A 291 15.09 -3.02 -5.50
N ARG A 292 14.66 -1.83 -5.91
CA ARG A 292 13.85 -0.98 -5.03
C ARG A 292 12.51 -1.68 -4.79
N LYS A 293 12.06 -1.74 -3.51
CA LYS A 293 10.70 -2.21 -3.22
C LYS A 293 9.70 -1.26 -3.89
N MET A 294 8.83 -1.82 -4.70
CA MET A 294 7.63 -1.16 -5.21
C MET A 294 6.42 -1.91 -4.65
N GLY A 295 5.36 -1.17 -4.34
CA GLY A 295 4.05 -1.75 -4.06
C GLY A 295 3.37 -2.15 -5.37
N PHE A 296 2.20 -2.76 -5.27
CA PHE A 296 1.32 -3.01 -6.41
C PHE A 296 0.59 -1.71 -6.76
N GLU A 297 1.38 -0.66 -7.07
CA GLU A 297 0.91 0.71 -7.22
C GLU A 297 0.40 0.97 -8.64
N VAL A 298 -0.66 1.75 -8.74
CA VAL A 298 -1.17 2.33 -9.99
C VAL A 298 -0.69 3.78 -10.06
N PRO A 299 -0.26 4.29 -11.22
CA PRO A 299 0.10 5.70 -11.38
C PRO A 299 -1.14 6.62 -11.38
N ILE A 300 -1.95 6.55 -10.31
CA ILE A 300 -3.22 7.25 -10.18
C ILE A 300 -3.09 8.75 -10.44
N GLY A 301 -1.97 9.37 -10.04
CA GLY A 301 -1.73 10.77 -10.31
C GLY A 301 -1.72 11.11 -11.81
N GLU A 302 -1.08 10.28 -12.63
CA GLU A 302 -1.07 10.48 -14.08
C GLU A 302 -2.43 10.09 -14.70
N PHE A 303 -3.12 9.09 -14.16
CA PHE A 303 -4.49 8.76 -14.59
C PHE A 303 -5.46 9.93 -14.38
N LEU A 304 -5.42 10.57 -13.21
CA LEU A 304 -6.25 11.74 -12.90
C LEU A 304 -5.90 12.98 -13.75
N ARG A 305 -4.67 13.09 -14.25
CA ARG A 305 -4.25 14.14 -15.19
C ARG A 305 -4.60 13.81 -16.63
N GLY A 306 -4.75 12.54 -16.95
CA GLY A 306 -4.97 12.00 -18.30
C GLY A 306 -6.29 11.25 -18.42
N PRO A 307 -6.26 9.91 -18.61
CA PRO A 307 -7.42 9.13 -19.05
C PRO A 307 -8.60 9.12 -18.06
N LEU A 308 -8.35 9.28 -16.76
CA LEU A 308 -9.43 9.33 -15.74
C LEU A 308 -9.97 10.74 -15.49
N ARG A 309 -9.43 11.77 -16.15
CA ARG A 309 -9.76 13.17 -15.89
C ARG A 309 -11.23 13.50 -16.09
N GLU A 310 -11.78 13.12 -17.24
CA GLU A 310 -13.19 13.40 -17.58
C GLU A 310 -14.11 12.62 -16.64
N THR A 311 -13.88 11.32 -16.47
CA THR A 311 -14.66 10.48 -15.56
C THR A 311 -14.64 10.99 -14.12
N TYR A 312 -13.49 11.47 -13.64
CA TYR A 312 -13.38 12.12 -12.35
C TYR A 312 -14.27 13.36 -12.24
N CYS A 313 -14.16 14.26 -13.22
CA CYS A 313 -14.94 15.51 -13.22
C CYS A 313 -16.45 15.23 -13.23
N ASP A 314 -16.90 14.32 -14.07
CA ASP A 314 -18.33 13.94 -14.17
C ASP A 314 -18.84 13.30 -12.87
N THR A 315 -18.01 12.46 -12.24
CA THR A 315 -18.37 11.79 -11.00
C THR A 315 -18.42 12.76 -9.82
N VAL A 316 -17.37 13.55 -9.63
CA VAL A 316 -17.17 14.34 -8.41
C VAL A 316 -17.93 15.67 -8.46
N ARG A 317 -18.00 16.33 -9.65
CA ARG A 317 -18.68 17.63 -9.82
C ARG A 317 -20.20 17.53 -9.97
N GLY A 318 -20.78 16.34 -10.04
CA GLY A 318 -22.21 16.10 -10.23
C GLY A 318 -23.12 16.42 -9.03
N GLY A 319 -22.67 17.26 -8.08
CA GLY A 319 -23.45 17.65 -6.88
C GLY A 319 -23.36 16.67 -5.71
N VAL A 320 -22.70 15.52 -5.89
CA VAL A 320 -22.59 14.45 -4.88
C VAL A 320 -21.82 14.92 -3.63
N LEU A 321 -20.81 15.78 -3.79
CA LEU A 321 -20.03 16.28 -2.65
C LEU A 321 -20.89 16.98 -1.62
N ALA A 322 -21.84 17.82 -2.05
CA ALA A 322 -22.74 18.54 -1.15
C ALA A 322 -23.66 17.60 -0.38
N GLU A 323 -24.14 16.54 -1.03
CA GLU A 323 -24.99 15.50 -0.40
C GLU A 323 -24.20 14.72 0.68
N LEU A 324 -22.89 14.55 0.47
CA LEU A 324 -21.97 13.90 1.40
C LEU A 324 -21.43 14.84 2.49
N GLY A 325 -21.81 16.13 2.48
CA GLY A 325 -21.28 17.13 3.41
C GLY A 325 -19.81 17.47 3.18
N ILE A 326 -19.32 17.26 1.95
CA ILE A 326 -17.94 17.54 1.56
C ILE A 326 -17.86 18.94 0.94
N ASP A 327 -16.87 19.73 1.36
CA ASP A 327 -16.65 21.08 0.85
C ASP A 327 -16.12 21.06 -0.58
N GLY A 328 -16.97 21.54 -1.52
CA GLY A 328 -16.68 21.52 -2.95
C GLY A 328 -15.57 22.49 -3.36
N GLU A 329 -15.39 23.62 -2.64
CA GLU A 329 -14.35 24.61 -2.94
C GLU A 329 -12.97 24.06 -2.57
N THR A 330 -12.86 23.43 -1.41
CA THR A 330 -11.65 22.68 -1.00
C THR A 330 -11.33 21.56 -1.98
N ALA A 331 -12.33 20.75 -2.38
CA ALA A 331 -12.14 19.69 -3.35
C ALA A 331 -11.62 20.21 -4.70
N GLU A 332 -12.18 21.32 -5.20
CA GLU A 332 -11.73 21.97 -6.45
C GLU A 332 -10.31 22.53 -6.31
N THR A 333 -9.96 23.11 -5.17
CA THR A 333 -8.60 23.60 -4.90
C THR A 333 -7.58 22.45 -4.94
N LEU A 334 -7.88 21.31 -4.32
CA LEU A 334 -7.05 20.11 -4.37
C LEU A 334 -6.89 19.60 -5.80
N TRP A 335 -7.96 19.63 -6.59
CA TRP A 335 -7.94 19.25 -7.99
C TRP A 335 -7.03 20.16 -8.82
N GLN A 336 -7.15 21.49 -8.69
CA GLN A 336 -6.32 22.45 -9.42
C GLN A 336 -4.84 22.36 -9.04
N ASP A 337 -4.54 22.16 -7.77
CA ASP A 337 -3.19 21.90 -7.28
C ASP A 337 -2.57 20.67 -7.93
N HIS A 338 -3.35 19.61 -8.06
CA HIS A 338 -2.91 18.35 -8.68
C HIS A 338 -2.69 18.52 -10.19
N GLN A 339 -3.68 19.12 -10.92
CA GLN A 339 -3.60 19.33 -12.37
C GLN A 339 -2.43 20.23 -12.76
N SER A 340 -2.16 21.28 -11.98
CA SER A 340 -1.04 22.21 -12.19
C SER A 340 0.31 21.65 -11.77
N ARG A 341 0.39 20.42 -11.25
CA ARG A 341 1.59 19.78 -10.68
C ARG A 341 2.23 20.59 -9.54
N ARG A 342 1.48 21.52 -8.93
CA ARG A 342 1.95 22.31 -7.78
C ARG A 342 2.12 21.42 -6.55
N HIS A 343 1.13 20.57 -6.30
CA HIS A 343 1.14 19.57 -5.25
C HIS A 343 0.62 18.23 -5.77
N GLU A 344 1.20 17.13 -5.28
CA GLU A 344 0.65 15.80 -5.53
C GLU A 344 -0.52 15.53 -4.57
N ARG A 345 -1.73 15.34 -5.12
CA ARG A 345 -2.98 15.13 -4.37
C ARG A 345 -3.70 13.85 -4.80
N ALA A 346 -3.00 12.95 -5.47
CA ALA A 346 -3.60 11.76 -6.10
C ALA A 346 -4.42 10.93 -5.10
N ASP A 347 -3.86 10.63 -3.93
CA ASP A 347 -4.49 9.73 -2.96
C ASP A 347 -5.84 10.26 -2.47
N ILE A 348 -5.91 11.53 -2.08
CA ILE A 348 -7.17 12.14 -1.59
C ILE A 348 -8.20 12.32 -2.71
N LEU A 349 -7.76 12.70 -3.92
CA LEU A 349 -8.64 12.85 -5.08
C LEU A 349 -9.21 11.50 -5.52
N TYR A 350 -8.39 10.45 -5.50
CA TYR A 350 -8.86 9.11 -5.79
C TYR A 350 -9.85 8.61 -4.74
N ALA A 351 -9.62 8.91 -3.46
CA ALA A 351 -10.57 8.58 -2.40
C ALA A 351 -11.92 9.29 -2.58
N LEU A 352 -11.90 10.58 -2.96
CA LEU A 352 -13.13 11.31 -3.30
C LEU A 352 -13.85 10.68 -4.50
N PHE A 353 -13.11 10.31 -5.54
CA PHE A 353 -13.67 9.63 -6.70
C PHE A 353 -14.35 8.32 -6.32
N CYS A 354 -13.66 7.45 -5.55
CA CYS A 354 -14.20 6.18 -5.11
C CYS A 354 -15.45 6.35 -4.24
N LEU A 355 -15.43 7.30 -3.31
CA LEU A 355 -16.58 7.61 -2.45
C LEU A 355 -17.78 8.10 -3.25
N CYS A 356 -17.59 9.09 -4.14
CA CYS A 356 -18.65 9.63 -4.98
C CYS A 356 -19.23 8.56 -5.91
N ARG A 357 -18.36 7.74 -6.50
CA ARG A 357 -18.76 6.65 -7.40
C ARG A 357 -19.58 5.61 -6.68
N TRP A 358 -19.13 5.16 -5.50
CA TRP A 358 -19.86 4.22 -4.65
C TRP A 358 -21.23 4.79 -4.22
N TYR A 359 -21.26 6.05 -3.78
CA TYR A 359 -22.50 6.74 -3.39
C TYR A 359 -23.52 6.81 -4.53
N GLN A 360 -23.06 7.16 -5.75
CA GLN A 360 -23.90 7.16 -6.95
C GLN A 360 -24.45 5.78 -7.29
N THR A 361 -23.67 4.73 -7.05
CA THR A 361 -24.07 3.34 -7.39
C THR A 361 -25.06 2.76 -6.39
N TRP A 362 -24.89 3.04 -5.10
CA TRP A 362 -25.61 2.33 -4.04
C TRP A 362 -26.60 3.16 -3.24
N VAL A 363 -26.48 4.46 -3.23
CA VAL A 363 -27.29 5.35 -2.38
C VAL A 363 -28.18 6.29 -3.20
N ARG A 364 -27.67 6.81 -4.30
CA ARG A 364 -28.35 7.79 -5.15
C ARG A 364 -29.19 7.12 -6.25
N THR A 365 -29.68 5.94 -6.05
CA THR A 365 -30.55 5.23 -7.02
C THR A 365 -31.91 5.87 -7.20
#